data_1d9d7701e32351ee3644744471725b7c
#
_entry.id   1d9d7701e32351ee3644744471725b7c
#
_cell.length_a   1.000
_cell.length_b   1.000
_cell.length_c   1.000
_cell.angle_alpha   90.00
_cell.angle_beta   90.00
_cell.angle_gamma   90.00
#
_symmetry.space_group_name_H-M   'P 1'
#
loop_
_entity.id
_entity.type
_entity.pdbx_description
1 polymer ?
#
loop_
_entity_poly.entity_id
_entity_poly.type
_entity_poly.pdbx_seq_one_letter_code
_entity_poly.pdbx_strand_id
1 'polypeptide(L)'
;MKLNKKGITSVELLVSFIIVSTIVVGMFNLIMNYRNKEQIEEINNEVIAYSNNLQKVIQDDLIKGHLTSVSNVTSDGYSATFTFDNPSSYTTTLVINPNDFVISYGREGNVIDYEIPNIPDLKLSPSSSITYIPADNGYLQINIVLTHPNFTDETYSFMINCPVNYAY
;
A
#
# COMPACT_ATOMS: atom_id res chain seq x y z
N MET A 1 50.85 18.20 45.15
CA MET A 1 50.00 17.05 44.84
C MET A 1 50.64 16.26 43.68
N LYS A 2 51.31 15.11 43.99
CA LYS A 2 51.96 14.28 42.95
C LYS A 2 50.88 13.44 42.24
N LEU A 3 50.54 13.79 41.02
CA LEU A 3 49.72 12.94 40.13
C LEU A 3 50.48 11.64 39.89
N ASN A 4 49.92 10.55 40.41
CA ASN A 4 50.43 9.19 40.21
C ASN A 4 50.20 8.81 38.74
N LYS A 5 51.21 8.92 37.90
CA LYS A 5 51.16 8.48 36.49
C LYS A 5 51.26 6.96 36.45
N LYS A 6 50.21 6.26 36.84
CA LYS A 6 50.06 4.87 36.49
C LYS A 6 49.65 4.79 35.02
N GLY A 7 50.52 4.26 34.18
CA GLY A 7 50.17 3.99 32.79
C GLY A 7 49.03 2.97 32.73
N ILE A 8 48.11 3.16 31.76
CA ILE A 8 47.06 2.21 31.48
C ILE A 8 47.71 0.88 31.13
N THR A 9 47.31 -0.19 31.78
CA THR A 9 47.83 -1.52 31.46
C THR A 9 47.25 -1.98 30.12
N SER A 10 48.02 -2.84 29.41
CA SER A 10 47.57 -3.39 28.12
C SER A 10 46.20 -4.09 28.23
N VAL A 11 45.88 -4.67 29.37
CA VAL A 11 44.61 -5.31 29.68
C VAL A 11 43.49 -4.31 29.84
N GLU A 12 43.70 -3.20 30.51
CA GLU A 12 42.71 -2.12 30.68
C GLU A 12 42.34 -1.49 29.32
N LEU A 13 43.34 -1.32 28.45
CA LEU A 13 43.12 -0.81 27.09
C LEU A 13 42.28 -1.80 26.26
N LEU A 14 42.54 -3.09 26.34
CA LEU A 14 41.82 -4.14 25.64
C LEU A 14 40.35 -4.22 26.12
N VAL A 15 40.13 -4.19 27.43
CA VAL A 15 38.78 -4.18 28.02
C VAL A 15 38.01 -2.94 27.60
N SER A 16 38.64 -1.75 27.66
CA SER A 16 37.99 -0.52 27.21
C SER A 16 37.60 -0.56 25.73
N PHE A 17 38.47 -1.13 24.89
CA PHE A 17 38.18 -1.29 23.45
C PHE A 17 36.98 -2.22 23.19
N ILE A 18 36.91 -3.35 23.93
CA ILE A 18 35.78 -4.27 23.83
C ILE A 18 34.47 -3.57 24.23
N ILE A 19 34.47 -2.83 25.33
CA ILE A 19 33.28 -2.10 25.81
C ILE A 19 32.83 -1.07 24.78
N VAL A 20 33.74 -0.25 24.27
CA VAL A 20 33.43 0.76 23.25
C VAL A 20 32.92 0.12 21.99
N SER A 21 33.55 -0.96 21.52
CA SER A 21 33.12 -1.67 20.32
C SER A 21 31.70 -2.24 20.48
N THR A 22 31.38 -2.79 21.65
CA THR A 22 30.02 -3.32 21.94
C THR A 22 28.97 -2.20 21.92
N ILE A 23 29.30 -1.05 22.50
CA ILE A 23 28.39 0.12 22.49
C ILE A 23 28.18 0.60 21.05
N VAL A 24 29.24 0.73 20.27
CA VAL A 24 29.14 1.18 18.87
C VAL A 24 28.29 0.23 18.03
N VAL A 25 28.47 -1.08 18.16
CA VAL A 25 27.63 -2.09 17.46
C VAL A 25 26.18 -1.98 17.92
N GLY A 26 25.95 -1.82 19.22
CA GLY A 26 24.59 -1.62 19.75
C GLY A 26 23.91 -0.36 19.20
N MET A 27 24.62 0.75 19.13
CA MET A 27 24.11 1.99 18.53
C MET A 27 23.82 1.84 17.03
N PHE A 28 24.68 1.12 16.30
CA PHE A 28 24.46 0.86 14.88
C PHE A 28 23.17 0.07 14.65
N ASN A 29 22.94 -0.97 15.43
CA ASN A 29 21.71 -1.77 15.35
C ASN A 29 20.47 -0.93 15.68
N LEU A 30 20.54 -0.05 16.66
CA LEU A 30 19.44 0.86 16.98
C LEU A 30 19.13 1.82 15.83
N ILE A 31 20.14 2.40 15.20
CA ILE A 31 19.99 3.32 14.08
C ILE A 31 19.37 2.57 12.88
N MET A 32 19.84 1.36 12.58
CA MET A 32 19.28 0.55 11.48
C MET A 32 17.82 0.21 11.74
N ASN A 33 17.48 -0.23 12.95
CA ASN A 33 16.09 -0.53 13.31
C ASN A 33 15.19 0.72 13.23
N TYR A 34 15.71 1.88 13.59
CA TYR A 34 14.96 3.13 13.49
C TYR A 34 14.69 3.51 12.03
N ARG A 35 15.70 3.43 11.18
CA ARG A 35 15.56 3.68 9.73
C ARG A 35 14.56 2.73 9.07
N ASN A 36 14.61 1.46 9.41
CA ASN A 36 13.66 0.49 8.88
C ASN A 36 12.22 0.83 9.27
N LYS A 37 11.99 1.24 10.52
CA LYS A 37 10.67 1.68 10.96
C LYS A 37 10.19 2.93 10.25
N GLU A 38 11.06 3.91 10.07
CA GLU A 38 10.77 5.15 9.34
C GLU A 38 10.35 4.84 7.89
N GLN A 39 11.06 3.94 7.21
CA GLN A 39 10.70 3.52 5.85
C GLN A 39 9.34 2.78 5.80
N ILE A 40 9.07 1.90 6.77
CA ILE A 40 7.79 1.21 6.86
C ILE A 40 6.63 2.20 7.06
N GLU A 41 6.82 3.20 7.93
CA GLU A 41 5.82 4.26 8.16
C GLU A 41 5.63 5.14 6.91
N GLU A 42 6.69 5.46 6.19
CA GLU A 42 6.61 6.21 4.93
C GLU A 42 5.79 5.44 3.88
N ILE A 43 6.09 4.15 3.67
CA ILE A 43 5.33 3.29 2.76
C ILE A 43 3.85 3.26 3.17
N ASN A 44 3.57 3.10 4.44
CA ASN A 44 2.19 3.03 4.94
C ASN A 44 1.42 4.34 4.69
N ASN A 45 2.05 5.48 4.92
CA ASN A 45 1.45 6.78 4.68
C ASN A 45 1.16 7.01 3.18
N GLU A 46 2.07 6.64 2.29
CA GLU A 46 1.86 6.72 0.85
C GLU A 46 0.73 5.79 0.37
N VAL A 47 0.68 4.56 0.87
CA VAL A 47 -0.41 3.61 0.57
C VAL A 47 -1.76 4.15 1.04
N ILE A 48 -1.83 4.76 2.22
CA ILE A 48 -3.06 5.40 2.74
C ILE A 48 -3.47 6.59 1.87
N ALA A 49 -2.55 7.46 1.51
CA ALA A 49 -2.82 8.61 0.66
C ALA A 49 -3.33 8.19 -0.72
N TYR A 50 -2.70 7.20 -1.31
CA TYR A 50 -3.10 6.58 -2.57
C TYR A 50 -4.52 5.99 -2.47
N SER A 51 -4.79 5.20 -1.43
CA SER A 51 -6.09 4.61 -1.16
C SER A 51 -7.20 5.66 -1.10
N ASN A 52 -6.98 6.73 -0.35
CA ASN A 52 -7.95 7.81 -0.21
C ASN A 52 -8.25 8.51 -1.54
N ASN A 53 -7.23 8.72 -2.37
CA ASN A 53 -7.40 9.32 -3.68
C ASN A 53 -8.19 8.41 -4.63
N LEU A 54 -7.80 7.15 -4.72
CA LEU A 54 -8.48 6.15 -5.55
C LEU A 54 -9.93 5.94 -5.10
N GLN A 55 -10.16 5.83 -3.79
CA GLN A 55 -11.49 5.70 -3.22
C GLN A 55 -12.39 6.87 -3.62
N LYS A 56 -11.89 8.10 -3.55
CA LYS A 56 -12.64 9.29 -3.93
C LYS A 56 -13.04 9.25 -5.41
N VAL A 57 -12.13 8.85 -6.29
CA VAL A 57 -12.40 8.78 -7.74
C VAL A 57 -13.48 7.74 -8.04
N ILE A 58 -13.33 6.53 -7.48
CA ILE A 58 -14.31 5.46 -7.69
C ILE A 58 -15.67 5.82 -7.09
N GLN A 59 -15.71 6.34 -5.88
CA GLN A 59 -16.96 6.75 -5.23
C GLN A 59 -17.67 7.86 -6.00
N ASP A 60 -16.94 8.85 -6.48
CA ASP A 60 -17.51 9.93 -7.28
C ASP A 60 -18.20 9.40 -8.55
N ASP A 61 -17.61 8.45 -9.23
CA ASP A 61 -18.21 7.83 -10.41
C ASP A 61 -19.43 6.97 -10.05
N LEU A 62 -19.33 6.16 -9.01
CA LEU A 62 -20.44 5.29 -8.57
C LEU A 62 -21.67 6.09 -8.10
N ILE A 63 -21.46 7.22 -7.45
CA ILE A 63 -22.55 8.08 -6.97
C ILE A 63 -23.17 8.90 -8.11
N LYS A 64 -22.33 9.48 -8.98
CA LYS A 64 -22.77 10.38 -10.04
C LYS A 64 -23.29 9.64 -11.28
N GLY A 65 -22.70 8.50 -11.56
CA GLY A 65 -22.95 7.73 -12.78
C GLY A 65 -24.19 6.86 -12.74
N HIS A 66 -24.75 6.56 -11.58
CA HIS A 66 -25.78 5.56 -11.35
C HIS A 66 -25.35 4.20 -11.94
N LEU A 67 -24.73 3.38 -11.12
CA LEU A 67 -24.27 2.04 -11.51
C LEU A 67 -25.47 1.14 -11.81
N THR A 68 -25.53 0.59 -13.01
CA THR A 68 -26.58 -0.35 -13.42
C THR A 68 -26.15 -1.80 -13.36
N SER A 69 -24.89 -2.08 -13.66
CA SER A 69 -24.36 -3.44 -13.59
C SER A 69 -22.85 -3.46 -13.38
N VAL A 70 -22.38 -4.55 -12.79
CA VAL A 70 -20.97 -4.93 -12.74
C VAL A 70 -20.81 -6.26 -13.46
N SER A 71 -19.91 -6.31 -14.39
CA SER A 71 -19.62 -7.49 -15.21
C SER A 71 -18.11 -7.72 -15.36
N ASN A 72 -17.75 -8.85 -15.92
CA ASN A 72 -16.36 -9.20 -16.19
C ASN A 72 -15.46 -9.13 -14.95
N VAL A 73 -16.00 -9.48 -13.78
CA VAL A 73 -15.14 -9.76 -12.63
C VAL A 73 -14.40 -11.05 -12.97
N THR A 74 -13.11 -10.93 -13.23
CA THR A 74 -12.28 -12.08 -13.60
C THR A 74 -12.17 -13.05 -12.44
N SER A 75 -11.93 -14.33 -12.74
CA SER A 75 -11.82 -15.39 -11.72
C SER A 75 -10.67 -15.16 -10.72
N ASP A 76 -9.68 -14.37 -11.11
CA ASP A 76 -8.57 -13.94 -10.26
C ASP A 76 -8.90 -12.68 -9.43
N GLY A 77 -10.05 -12.03 -9.70
CA GLY A 77 -10.49 -10.85 -8.96
C GLY A 77 -9.73 -9.55 -9.29
N TYR A 78 -8.99 -9.52 -10.41
CA TYR A 78 -8.15 -8.36 -10.75
C TYR A 78 -8.75 -7.42 -11.80
N SER A 79 -9.91 -7.73 -12.32
CA SER A 79 -10.60 -6.88 -13.32
C SER A 79 -12.10 -6.85 -13.08
N ALA A 80 -12.69 -5.67 -13.24
CA ALA A 80 -14.14 -5.47 -13.21
C ALA A 80 -14.56 -4.39 -14.23
N THR A 81 -15.73 -4.57 -14.83
CA THR A 81 -16.34 -3.58 -15.72
C THR A 81 -17.64 -3.08 -15.11
N PHE A 82 -17.74 -1.77 -14.97
CA PHE A 82 -18.90 -1.07 -14.44
C PHE A 82 -19.67 -0.43 -15.57
N THR A 83 -20.99 -0.58 -15.58
CA THR A 83 -21.89 0.07 -16.53
C THR A 83 -22.72 1.12 -15.79
N PHE A 84 -22.76 2.32 -16.32
CA PHE A 84 -23.48 3.46 -15.79
C PHE A 84 -24.50 3.97 -16.81
N ASP A 85 -25.54 4.68 -16.35
CA ASP A 85 -26.60 5.22 -17.21
C ASP A 85 -26.77 6.76 -17.13
N ASN A 86 -26.05 7.45 -16.27
CA ASN A 86 -26.14 8.89 -16.11
C ASN A 86 -24.80 9.60 -16.42
N PRO A 87 -24.77 10.66 -17.25
CA PRO A 87 -25.88 11.30 -18.02
C PRO A 87 -26.25 10.54 -19.31
N SER A 88 -25.49 9.53 -19.68
CA SER A 88 -25.75 8.61 -20.79
C SER A 88 -25.08 7.28 -20.48
N SER A 89 -25.49 6.21 -21.13
CA SER A 89 -24.86 4.90 -20.91
C SER A 89 -23.38 4.93 -21.27
N TYR A 90 -22.53 4.53 -20.34
CA TYR A 90 -21.09 4.36 -20.53
C TYR A 90 -20.54 3.23 -19.67
N THR A 91 -19.37 2.75 -20.02
CA THR A 91 -18.65 1.73 -19.26
C THR A 91 -17.34 2.27 -18.72
N THR A 92 -16.99 1.83 -17.53
CA THR A 92 -15.68 2.10 -16.90
C THR A 92 -15.07 0.77 -16.52
N THR A 93 -13.78 0.62 -16.76
CA THR A 93 -13.02 -0.57 -16.38
C THR A 93 -12.11 -0.27 -15.20
N LEU A 94 -12.03 -1.22 -14.29
CA LEU A 94 -11.04 -1.29 -13.24
C LEU A 94 -10.17 -2.51 -13.51
N VAL A 95 -8.88 -2.29 -13.65
CA VAL A 95 -7.89 -3.38 -13.82
C VAL A 95 -6.76 -3.16 -12.82
N ILE A 96 -6.40 -4.21 -12.11
CA ILE A 96 -5.27 -4.22 -11.21
C ILE A 96 -4.17 -5.07 -11.85
N ASN A 97 -3.03 -4.46 -12.14
CA ASN A 97 -1.86 -5.18 -12.63
C ASN A 97 -1.09 -5.75 -11.43
N PRO A 98 -1.05 -7.09 -11.26
CA PRO A 98 -0.38 -7.69 -10.10
C PRO A 98 1.14 -7.61 -10.14
N ASN A 99 1.74 -7.43 -11.32
CA ASN A 99 3.20 -7.45 -11.46
C ASN A 99 3.86 -6.13 -11.04
N ASP A 100 3.25 -5.02 -11.44
CA ASP A 100 3.83 -3.67 -11.27
C ASP A 100 3.02 -2.83 -10.28
N PHE A 101 1.98 -3.40 -9.72
CA PHE A 101 0.99 -2.74 -8.88
C PHE A 101 0.54 -1.38 -9.45
N VAL A 102 -0.09 -1.45 -10.59
CA VAL A 102 -0.79 -0.30 -11.19
C VAL A 102 -2.28 -0.60 -11.20
N ILE A 103 -3.08 0.33 -10.70
CA ILE A 103 -4.54 0.27 -10.84
C ILE A 103 -4.92 1.20 -11.98
N SER A 104 -5.45 0.60 -13.04
CA SER A 104 -5.99 1.34 -14.18
C SER A 104 -7.49 1.49 -13.99
N TYR A 105 -7.98 2.72 -13.99
CA TYR A 105 -9.39 3.03 -13.85
C TYR A 105 -9.82 4.13 -14.82
N GLY A 106 -10.93 3.95 -15.50
CA GLY A 106 -11.47 4.96 -16.39
C GLY A 106 -12.42 4.43 -17.45
N ARG A 107 -12.98 5.37 -18.22
CA ARG A 107 -13.86 5.09 -19.36
C ARG A 107 -13.05 4.61 -20.56
N GLU A 108 -13.69 3.84 -21.43
CA GLU A 108 -13.10 3.40 -22.70
C GLU A 108 -12.53 4.60 -23.47
N GLY A 109 -11.25 4.52 -23.83
CA GLY A 109 -10.50 5.60 -24.49
C GLY A 109 -9.93 6.69 -23.57
N ASN A 110 -10.20 6.65 -22.25
CA ASN A 110 -9.65 7.57 -21.27
C ASN A 110 -9.40 6.85 -19.92
N VAL A 111 -8.59 5.82 -19.97
CA VAL A 111 -8.16 5.07 -18.78
C VAL A 111 -6.96 5.78 -18.17
N ILE A 112 -6.96 5.95 -16.86
CA ILE A 112 -5.89 6.57 -16.09
C ILE A 112 -5.23 5.50 -15.23
N ASP A 113 -3.93 5.45 -15.29
CA ASP A 113 -3.12 4.58 -14.45
C ASP A 113 -2.79 5.30 -13.14
N TYR A 114 -3.15 4.66 -12.04
CA TYR A 114 -2.87 5.14 -10.69
C TYR A 114 -1.68 4.35 -10.15
N GLU A 115 -0.57 5.02 -9.99
CA GLU A 115 0.66 4.48 -9.42
C GLU A 115 0.87 5.05 -8.02
N ILE A 116 1.57 4.30 -7.16
CA ILE A 116 2.08 4.84 -5.90
C ILE A 116 3.43 5.50 -6.20
N PRO A 117 3.52 6.81 -6.16
CA PRO A 117 4.78 7.49 -6.42
C PRO A 117 5.81 7.16 -5.33
N ASN A 118 7.08 7.11 -5.72
CA ASN A 118 8.24 6.98 -4.83
C ASN A 118 8.41 5.64 -4.08
N ILE A 119 7.57 4.64 -4.32
CA ILE A 119 7.74 3.32 -3.72
C ILE A 119 7.82 2.28 -4.84
N PRO A 120 9.01 2.12 -5.44
CA PRO A 120 9.24 1.03 -6.38
C PRO A 120 9.11 -0.32 -5.65
N ASP A 121 8.86 -1.37 -6.40
CA ASP A 121 8.86 -2.76 -5.93
C ASP A 121 7.67 -3.21 -5.06
N LEU A 122 6.64 -2.39 -4.87
CA LEU A 122 5.38 -2.87 -4.29
C LEU A 122 4.74 -3.89 -5.22
N LYS A 123 4.34 -5.03 -4.66
CA LYS A 123 3.69 -6.13 -5.38
C LYS A 123 2.34 -6.44 -4.78
N LEU A 124 1.39 -6.75 -5.66
CA LEU A 124 0.08 -7.20 -5.23
C LEU A 124 0.18 -8.60 -4.63
N SER A 125 -0.37 -8.76 -3.43
CA SER A 125 -0.50 -10.09 -2.82
C SER A 125 -1.67 -10.87 -3.46
N PRO A 126 -1.58 -12.20 -3.58
CA PRO A 126 -2.68 -13.06 -4.02
C PRO A 126 -3.95 -12.98 -3.14
N SER A 127 -3.84 -12.40 -1.95
CA SER A 127 -4.99 -12.15 -1.06
C SER A 127 -5.80 -10.91 -1.42
N SER A 128 -5.37 -10.14 -2.42
CA SER A 128 -6.13 -9.02 -2.97
C SER A 128 -7.33 -9.52 -3.78
N SER A 129 -8.44 -8.79 -3.73
CA SER A 129 -9.66 -9.18 -4.44
C SER A 129 -10.58 -8.01 -4.73
N ILE A 130 -11.36 -8.13 -5.79
CA ILE A 130 -12.52 -7.28 -6.07
C ILE A 130 -13.76 -8.14 -5.86
N THR A 131 -14.65 -7.71 -4.98
CA THR A 131 -15.89 -8.40 -4.66
C THR A 131 -17.07 -7.48 -4.90
N TYR A 132 -18.05 -7.93 -5.65
CA TYR A 132 -19.30 -7.24 -5.85
C TYR A 132 -20.45 -8.07 -5.29
N ILE A 133 -21.26 -7.48 -4.44
CA ILE A 133 -22.44 -8.13 -3.87
C ILE A 133 -23.68 -7.43 -4.41
N PRO A 134 -24.41 -8.07 -5.34
CA PRO A 134 -25.66 -7.56 -5.87
C PRO A 134 -26.78 -7.82 -4.86
N ALA A 135 -27.25 -6.79 -4.19
CA ALA A 135 -28.42 -6.83 -3.31
C ALA A 135 -29.11 -5.47 -3.33
N ASP A 136 -30.29 -5.34 -2.70
CA ASP A 136 -31.02 -4.05 -2.59
C ASP A 136 -30.17 -2.92 -1.97
N ASN A 137 -29.14 -3.30 -1.19
CA ASN A 137 -28.08 -2.44 -0.72
C ASN A 137 -26.73 -3.00 -1.17
N GLY A 138 -26.57 -3.19 -2.47
CA GLY A 138 -25.35 -3.73 -3.05
C GLY A 138 -24.12 -2.92 -2.70
N TYR A 139 -22.98 -3.56 -2.57
CA TYR A 139 -21.71 -2.87 -2.41
C TYR A 139 -20.60 -3.51 -3.24
N LEU A 140 -19.69 -2.64 -3.67
CA LEU A 140 -18.42 -3.01 -4.25
C LEU A 140 -17.36 -2.92 -3.17
N GLN A 141 -16.62 -4.00 -2.99
CA GLN A 141 -15.48 -4.06 -2.10
C GLN A 141 -14.21 -4.35 -2.91
N ILE A 142 -13.23 -3.48 -2.80
CA ILE A 142 -11.91 -3.67 -3.39
C ILE A 142 -10.96 -3.82 -2.20
N ASN A 143 -10.43 -5.01 -2.02
CA ASN A 143 -9.44 -5.31 -0.99
C ASN A 143 -8.08 -5.44 -1.65
N ILE A 144 -7.15 -4.55 -1.30
CA ILE A 144 -5.79 -4.54 -1.82
C ILE A 144 -4.84 -4.85 -0.69
N VAL A 145 -4.02 -5.85 -0.91
CA VAL A 145 -2.93 -6.25 -0.01
C VAL A 145 -1.63 -6.20 -0.78
N LEU A 146 -0.68 -5.44 -0.29
CA LEU A 146 0.61 -5.21 -0.92
C LEU A 146 1.73 -5.75 -0.05
N THR A 147 2.80 -6.18 -0.70
CA THR A 147 4.04 -6.63 -0.06
C THR A 147 5.22 -5.89 -0.66
N HIS A 148 6.26 -5.71 0.13
CA HIS A 148 7.51 -5.09 -0.31
C HIS A 148 8.68 -6.06 -0.09
N PRO A 149 9.59 -6.26 -1.07
CA PRO A 149 10.64 -7.29 -0.98
C PRO A 149 11.63 -7.07 0.15
N ASN A 150 11.85 -5.83 0.58
CA ASN A 150 12.77 -5.51 1.68
C ASN A 150 12.11 -5.61 3.07
N PHE A 151 10.78 -5.73 3.13
CA PHE A 151 10.00 -5.78 4.38
C PHE A 151 8.98 -6.92 4.27
N THR A 152 9.48 -8.15 4.14
CA THR A 152 8.66 -9.35 3.87
C THR A 152 7.70 -9.72 5.01
N ASP A 153 8.00 -9.29 6.22
CA ASP A 153 7.17 -9.52 7.40
C ASP A 153 6.05 -8.48 7.56
N GLU A 154 6.07 -7.43 6.73
CA GLU A 154 5.07 -6.36 6.74
C GLU A 154 4.13 -6.50 5.54
N THR A 155 2.86 -6.21 5.77
CA THR A 155 1.84 -6.13 4.74
C THR A 155 1.16 -4.77 4.78
N TYR A 156 0.99 -4.16 3.63
CA TYR A 156 0.31 -2.89 3.48
C TYR A 156 -1.04 -3.14 2.84
N SER A 157 -2.12 -2.79 3.51
CA SER A 157 -3.44 -3.08 2.99
C SER A 157 -4.37 -1.89 3.06
N PHE A 158 -5.26 -1.79 2.08
CA PHE A 158 -6.37 -0.88 2.13
C PHE A 158 -7.62 -1.51 1.55
N MET A 159 -8.76 -1.02 1.96
CA MET A 159 -10.05 -1.50 1.52
C MET A 159 -10.91 -0.32 1.07
N ILE A 160 -11.41 -0.41 -0.15
CA ILE A 160 -12.38 0.54 -0.70
C ILE A 160 -13.75 -0.13 -0.65
N ASN A 161 -14.66 0.46 0.11
CA ASN A 161 -16.05 0.03 0.18
C ASN A 161 -16.92 1.12 -0.43
N CYS A 162 -17.56 0.81 -1.54
CA CYS A 162 -18.46 1.72 -2.21
C CYS A 162 -19.88 1.15 -2.16
N PRO A 163 -20.84 1.85 -1.54
CA PRO A 163 -22.24 1.49 -1.67
C PRO A 163 -22.64 1.70 -3.13
N VAL A 164 -23.36 0.75 -3.66
CA VAL A 164 -23.88 0.80 -5.03
C VAL A 164 -25.36 1.17 -4.94
N ASN A 165 -25.68 2.42 -5.30
CA ASN A 165 -27.05 2.83 -5.46
C ASN A 165 -27.53 2.42 -6.85
N TYR A 166 -28.43 1.45 -6.90
CA TYR A 166 -29.15 1.18 -8.13
C TYR A 166 -30.14 2.33 -8.38
N ALA A 167 -30.20 2.80 -9.64
CA ALA A 167 -31.31 3.61 -10.09
C ALA A 167 -32.58 2.78 -10.01
N TYR A 168 -33.57 3.21 -9.25
CA TYR A 168 -34.93 2.68 -9.26
C TYR A 168 -35.72 3.28 -10.41
#